data_9f1e8788b1f18d53e6fb6bcbb98ce1a0
#
_entry.id   9f1e8788b1f18d53e6fb6bcbb98ce1a0
#
_cell.length_a   1.000
_cell.length_b   1.000
_cell.length_c   1.000
_cell.angle_alpha   90.00
_cell.angle_beta   90.00
_cell.angle_gamma   90.00
#
_symmetry.space_group_name_H-M   'P 1'
#
loop_
_entity.id
_entity.type
_entity.pdbx_description
1 polymer ?
#
loop_
_entity_poly.entity_id
_entity_poly.type
_entity_poly.pdbx_seq_one_letter_code
_entity_poly.pdbx_strand_id
1 'polypeptide(L)'
;MTSPEQKKYLRKRKINKILVITVQLFILIFFIFLWQYLADKSLINTFITSSPQKVLETILELYQTGNLFNHIHITIYETVVSFLIGTILGIIIAILMYNSPFFSKVIDPYLTILNSLPKVALGPIIIIWAGAGMKSIIIMALLISLIITIVTVYGGFQNTDQTKIKLLKSLKACLLYTSDAADDLLCV
;
A
#
# COMPACT_ATOMS: atom_id res chain seq x y z
N MET A 1 20.77 23.52 -32.06
CA MET A 1 20.47 24.92 -31.66
C MET A 1 19.02 24.98 -31.20
N THR A 2 18.76 25.26 -29.94
CA THR A 2 17.37 25.35 -29.41
C THR A 2 16.80 26.72 -29.78
N SER A 3 15.60 26.74 -30.39
CA SER A 3 14.92 28.00 -30.76
C SER A 3 14.61 28.86 -29.53
N PRO A 4 14.51 30.18 -29.67
CA PRO A 4 14.20 31.09 -28.54
C PRO A 4 12.84 30.75 -27.88
N GLU A 5 11.88 30.28 -28.65
CA GLU A 5 10.57 29.83 -28.14
C GLU A 5 10.69 28.55 -27.29
N GLN A 6 11.53 27.61 -27.70
CA GLN A 6 11.80 26.38 -26.94
C GLN A 6 12.46 26.69 -25.58
N LYS A 7 13.40 27.66 -25.55
CA LYS A 7 14.02 28.12 -24.29
C LYS A 7 12.98 28.75 -23.35
N LYS A 8 12.07 29.56 -23.89
CA LYS A 8 10.98 30.19 -23.11
C LYS A 8 10.02 29.15 -22.54
N TYR A 9 9.65 28.12 -23.32
CA TYR A 9 8.82 27.03 -22.90
C TYR A 9 9.48 26.20 -21.76
N LEU A 10 10.75 25.83 -21.94
CA LEU A 10 11.52 25.08 -20.94
C LEU A 10 11.67 25.86 -19.64
N ARG A 11 11.91 27.19 -19.72
CA ARG A 11 11.98 28.06 -18.55
C ARG A 11 10.64 28.11 -17.80
N LYS A 12 9.53 28.30 -18.54
CA LYS A 12 8.17 28.31 -17.96
C LYS A 12 7.86 26.96 -17.25
N ARG A 13 8.19 25.82 -17.89
CA ARG A 13 8.01 24.49 -17.33
C ARG A 13 8.85 24.30 -16.05
N LYS A 14 10.10 24.79 -16.03
CA LYS A 14 10.97 24.72 -14.85
C LYS A 14 10.43 25.58 -13.70
N ILE A 15 9.96 26.79 -13.99
CA ILE A 15 9.35 27.70 -13.00
C ILE A 15 8.09 27.05 -12.41
N ASN A 16 7.20 26.53 -13.26
CA ASN A 16 6.00 25.83 -12.77
C ASN A 16 6.34 24.63 -11.90
N LYS A 17 7.35 23.84 -12.27
CA LYS A 17 7.80 22.71 -11.45
C LYS A 17 8.32 23.16 -10.08
N ILE A 18 9.14 24.21 -10.05
CA ILE A 18 9.65 24.77 -8.79
C ILE A 18 8.49 25.31 -7.94
N LEU A 19 7.56 26.06 -8.55
CA LEU A 19 6.40 26.60 -7.85
C LEU A 19 5.54 25.49 -7.23
N VAL A 20 5.27 24.42 -7.97
CA VAL A 20 4.53 23.27 -7.45
C VAL A 20 5.24 22.65 -6.24
N ILE A 21 6.56 22.42 -6.35
CA ILE A 21 7.34 21.84 -5.23
C ILE A 21 7.33 22.80 -4.03
N THR A 22 7.48 24.11 -4.25
CA THR A 22 7.46 25.11 -3.18
C THR A 22 6.11 25.12 -2.46
N VAL A 23 4.99 25.08 -3.21
CA VAL A 23 3.65 25.02 -2.63
C VAL A 23 3.44 23.73 -1.86
N GLN A 24 3.91 22.59 -2.38
CA GLN A 24 3.84 21.30 -1.68
C GLN A 24 4.61 21.31 -0.35
N LEU A 25 5.84 21.83 -0.36
CA LEU A 25 6.64 21.99 0.86
C LEU A 25 5.99 22.96 1.85
N PHE A 26 5.45 24.06 1.36
CA PHE A 26 4.75 25.04 2.21
C PHE A 26 3.54 24.40 2.91
N ILE A 27 2.72 23.64 2.17
CA ILE A 27 1.58 22.92 2.74
C ILE A 27 2.04 21.94 3.83
N LEU A 28 3.08 21.15 3.53
CA LEU A 28 3.61 20.17 4.50
C LEU A 28 4.11 20.86 5.78
N ILE A 29 4.90 21.91 5.64
CA ILE A 29 5.45 22.68 6.76
C ILE A 29 4.29 23.32 7.56
N PHE A 30 3.31 23.91 6.87
CA PHE A 30 2.14 24.49 7.48
C PHE A 30 1.36 23.48 8.33
N PHE A 31 1.15 22.26 7.83
CA PHE A 31 0.48 21.21 8.59
C PHE A 31 1.27 20.76 9.83
N ILE A 32 2.60 20.66 9.74
CA ILE A 32 3.45 20.30 10.89
C ILE A 32 3.38 21.40 11.96
N PHE A 33 3.47 22.67 11.55
CA PHE A 33 3.33 23.78 12.49
C PHE A 33 1.94 23.89 13.10
N LEU A 34 0.90 23.67 12.30
CA LEU A 34 -0.48 23.66 12.79
C LEU A 34 -0.69 22.55 13.83
N TRP A 35 -0.18 21.34 13.54
CA TRP A 35 -0.25 20.22 14.48
C TRP A 35 0.46 20.53 15.80
N GLN A 36 1.68 21.06 15.73
CA GLN A 36 2.41 21.48 16.93
C GLN A 36 1.64 22.56 17.72
N TYR A 37 1.14 23.59 17.04
CA TYR A 37 0.37 24.66 17.66
C TYR A 37 -0.89 24.16 18.38
N LEU A 38 -1.64 23.26 17.76
CA LEU A 38 -2.84 22.65 18.35
C LEU A 38 -2.49 21.80 19.59
N ALA A 39 -1.36 21.09 19.55
CA ALA A 39 -0.87 20.32 20.68
C ALA A 39 -0.45 21.22 21.85
N ASP A 40 0.29 22.29 21.60
CA ASP A 40 0.77 23.23 22.61
C ASP A 40 -0.37 23.97 23.29
N LYS A 41 -1.43 24.29 22.53
CA LYS A 41 -2.65 24.93 23.09
C LYS A 41 -3.59 23.94 23.78
N SER A 42 -3.21 22.66 23.89
CA SER A 42 -4.04 21.60 24.47
C SER A 42 -5.44 21.48 23.81
N LEU A 43 -5.57 21.97 22.56
CA LEU A 43 -6.79 21.86 21.77
C LEU A 43 -7.01 20.42 21.28
N ILE A 44 -5.94 19.65 21.20
CA ILE A 44 -5.96 18.22 20.91
C ILE A 44 -5.36 17.45 22.08
N ASN A 45 -5.91 16.26 22.34
CA ASN A 45 -5.39 15.40 23.40
C ASN A 45 -4.06 14.78 22.95
N THR A 46 -2.96 15.28 23.48
CA THR A 46 -1.61 14.82 23.10
C THR A 46 -1.30 13.38 23.53
N PHE A 47 -2.13 12.77 24.37
CA PHE A 47 -2.04 11.35 24.70
C PHE A 47 -2.48 10.46 23.52
N ILE A 48 -3.49 10.92 22.75
CA ILE A 48 -4.04 10.18 21.61
C ILE A 48 -3.33 10.55 20.31
N THR A 49 -3.15 11.87 20.09
CA THR A 49 -2.68 12.41 18.79
C THR A 49 -1.18 12.67 18.75
N SER A 50 -0.49 12.68 19.92
CA SER A 50 0.92 13.05 20.03
C SER A 50 1.21 14.49 19.55
N SER A 51 2.45 14.84 19.33
CA SER A 51 2.91 16.09 18.71
C SER A 51 4.24 15.84 17.98
N PRO A 52 4.60 16.66 16.98
CA PRO A 52 5.89 16.56 16.30
C PRO A 52 7.08 16.56 17.24
N GLN A 53 7.06 17.40 18.27
CA GLN A 53 8.11 17.47 19.29
C GLN A 53 8.21 16.16 20.07
N LYS A 54 7.10 15.61 20.58
CA LYS A 54 7.08 14.33 21.30
C LYS A 54 7.57 13.17 20.46
N VAL A 55 7.25 13.15 19.15
CA VAL A 55 7.75 12.14 18.23
C VAL A 55 9.27 12.18 18.15
N LEU A 56 9.86 13.39 18.02
CA LEU A 56 11.32 13.55 17.98
C LEU A 56 11.98 13.15 19.29
N GLU A 57 11.41 13.58 20.42
CA GLU A 57 11.89 13.21 21.76
C GLU A 57 11.89 11.69 21.96
N THR A 58 10.81 11.00 21.58
CA THR A 58 10.71 9.55 21.69
C THR A 58 11.73 8.83 20.80
N ILE A 59 11.95 9.34 19.57
CA ILE A 59 12.97 8.76 18.68
C ILE A 59 14.38 8.89 19.30
N LEU A 60 14.69 10.06 19.87
CA LEU A 60 15.98 10.29 20.52
C LEU A 60 16.15 9.42 21.77
N GLU A 61 15.11 9.28 22.59
CA GLU A 61 15.10 8.41 23.75
C GLU A 61 15.33 6.93 23.37
N LEU A 62 14.59 6.44 22.38
CA LEU A 62 14.75 5.08 21.88
C LEU A 62 16.14 4.84 21.28
N TYR A 63 16.71 5.85 20.64
CA TYR A 63 18.09 5.76 20.11
C TYR A 63 19.11 5.69 21.24
N GLN A 64 18.97 6.54 22.27
CA GLN A 64 19.87 6.57 23.44
C GLN A 64 19.78 5.30 24.29
N THR A 65 18.59 4.72 24.43
CA THR A 65 18.37 3.44 25.14
C THR A 65 18.79 2.21 24.33
N GLY A 66 19.20 2.39 23.06
CA GLY A 66 19.57 1.30 22.16
C GLY A 66 18.43 0.44 21.65
N ASN A 67 17.17 0.77 21.98
CA ASN A 67 16.02 -0.04 21.62
C ASN A 67 15.43 0.29 20.23
N LEU A 68 15.82 1.41 19.63
CA LEU A 68 15.28 1.86 18.33
C LEU A 68 15.43 0.81 17.23
N PHE A 69 16.65 0.27 17.08
CA PHE A 69 16.91 -0.72 16.03
C PHE A 69 16.14 -2.02 16.25
N ASN A 70 15.97 -2.42 17.51
CA ASN A 70 15.19 -3.61 17.84
C ASN A 70 13.71 -3.42 17.45
N HIS A 71 13.11 -2.28 17.78
CA HIS A 71 11.74 -1.95 17.37
C HIS A 71 11.58 -1.89 15.85
N ILE A 72 12.53 -1.29 15.14
CA ILE A 72 12.52 -1.24 13.67
C ILE A 72 12.59 -2.66 13.10
N HIS A 73 13.52 -3.50 13.59
CA HIS A 73 13.68 -4.87 13.11
C HIS A 73 12.40 -5.71 13.33
N ILE A 74 11.79 -5.63 14.50
CA ILE A 74 10.54 -6.32 14.81
C ILE A 74 9.43 -5.86 13.86
N THR A 75 9.27 -4.55 13.66
CA THR A 75 8.22 -4.01 12.77
C THR A 75 8.42 -4.43 11.32
N ILE A 76 9.67 -4.42 10.83
CA ILE A 76 10.00 -4.91 9.48
C ILE A 76 9.66 -6.40 9.36
N TYR A 77 10.06 -7.21 10.36
CA TYR A 77 9.78 -8.64 10.37
C TYR A 77 8.27 -8.92 10.33
N GLU A 78 7.49 -8.29 11.20
CA GLU A 78 6.03 -8.42 11.25
C GLU A 78 5.38 -8.07 9.92
N THR A 79 5.82 -6.96 9.32
CA THR A 79 5.28 -6.45 8.05
C THR A 79 5.63 -7.39 6.89
N VAL A 80 6.90 -7.77 6.76
CA VAL A 80 7.37 -8.61 5.65
C VAL A 80 6.74 -10.00 5.71
N VAL A 81 6.72 -10.63 6.88
CA VAL A 81 6.12 -11.97 7.06
C VAL A 81 4.64 -11.94 6.75
N SER A 82 3.90 -10.98 7.31
CA SER A 82 2.46 -10.86 7.07
C SER A 82 2.13 -10.58 5.61
N PHE A 83 2.90 -9.69 4.97
CA PHE A 83 2.73 -9.34 3.57
C PHE A 83 3.00 -10.52 2.64
N LEU A 84 4.11 -11.23 2.84
CA LEU A 84 4.45 -12.38 2.00
C LEU A 84 3.42 -13.50 2.12
N ILE A 85 3.06 -13.88 3.35
CA ILE A 85 2.06 -14.93 3.56
C ILE A 85 0.70 -14.51 3.00
N GLY A 86 0.25 -13.28 3.29
CA GLY A 86 -1.02 -12.75 2.81
C GLY A 86 -1.08 -12.67 1.29
N THR A 87 0.01 -12.24 0.64
CA THR A 87 0.11 -12.15 -0.82
C THR A 87 0.10 -13.53 -1.46
N ILE A 88 0.91 -14.48 -0.99
CA ILE A 88 0.96 -15.84 -1.54
C ILE A 88 -0.41 -16.52 -1.42
N LEU A 89 -1.00 -16.51 -0.23
CA LEU A 89 -2.33 -17.09 0.00
C LEU A 89 -3.41 -16.38 -0.83
N GLY A 90 -3.34 -15.05 -0.91
CA GLY A 90 -4.27 -14.24 -1.70
C GLY A 90 -4.23 -14.56 -3.18
N ILE A 91 -3.04 -14.74 -3.77
CA ILE A 91 -2.87 -15.15 -5.17
C ILE A 91 -3.43 -16.55 -5.39
N ILE A 92 -3.14 -17.51 -4.50
CA ILE A 92 -3.66 -18.88 -4.61
C ILE A 92 -5.20 -18.87 -4.61
N ILE A 93 -5.81 -18.15 -3.69
CA ILE A 93 -7.27 -18.05 -3.61
C ILE A 93 -7.84 -17.36 -4.85
N ALA A 94 -7.22 -16.29 -5.34
CA ALA A 94 -7.65 -15.59 -6.55
C ALA A 94 -7.61 -16.50 -7.79
N ILE A 95 -6.56 -17.33 -7.92
CA ILE A 95 -6.44 -18.31 -9.00
C ILE A 95 -7.54 -19.38 -8.88
N LEU A 96 -7.83 -19.87 -7.69
CA LEU A 96 -8.92 -20.83 -7.45
C LEU A 96 -10.28 -20.23 -7.82
N MET A 97 -10.53 -18.98 -7.47
CA MET A 97 -11.74 -18.25 -7.85
C MET A 97 -11.86 -18.08 -9.37
N TYR A 98 -10.76 -17.79 -10.04
CA TYR A 98 -10.74 -17.64 -11.50
C TYR A 98 -11.02 -18.95 -12.22
N ASN A 99 -10.46 -20.06 -11.74
CA ASN A 99 -10.64 -21.37 -12.35
C ASN A 99 -11.99 -22.04 -12.06
N SER A 100 -12.66 -21.65 -10.96
CA SER A 100 -13.95 -22.25 -10.55
C SER A 100 -15.04 -21.20 -10.41
N PRO A 101 -15.95 -21.09 -11.39
CA PRO A 101 -17.10 -20.17 -11.30
C PRO A 101 -18.01 -20.42 -10.08
N PHE A 102 -18.09 -21.68 -9.63
CA PHE A 102 -18.83 -22.01 -8.41
C PHE A 102 -18.16 -21.41 -7.18
N PHE A 103 -16.87 -21.63 -7.03
CA PHE A 103 -16.09 -21.11 -5.90
C PHE A 103 -16.10 -19.58 -5.86
N SER A 104 -15.98 -18.95 -7.03
CA SER A 104 -16.07 -17.50 -7.17
C SER A 104 -17.42 -16.96 -6.68
N LYS A 105 -18.55 -17.54 -7.15
CA LYS A 105 -19.89 -17.09 -6.74
C LYS A 105 -20.15 -17.26 -5.25
N VAL A 106 -19.52 -18.24 -4.60
CA VAL A 106 -19.65 -18.44 -3.15
C VAL A 106 -18.81 -17.44 -2.37
N ILE A 107 -17.57 -17.17 -2.80
CA ILE A 107 -16.62 -16.35 -2.04
C ILE A 107 -16.82 -14.84 -2.28
N ASP A 108 -17.19 -14.43 -3.48
CA ASP A 108 -17.29 -13.02 -3.90
C ASP A 108 -18.17 -12.14 -2.96
N PRO A 109 -19.38 -12.55 -2.53
CA PRO A 109 -20.17 -11.74 -1.61
C PRO A 109 -19.47 -11.56 -0.24
N TYR A 110 -18.78 -12.57 0.26
CA TYR A 110 -18.01 -12.45 1.52
C TYR A 110 -16.83 -11.51 1.38
N LEU A 111 -16.09 -11.59 0.27
CA LEU A 111 -14.99 -10.65 -0.01
C LEU A 111 -15.49 -9.21 -0.10
N THR A 112 -16.64 -9.00 -0.74
CA THR A 112 -17.24 -7.67 -0.85
C THR A 112 -17.57 -7.10 0.53
N ILE A 113 -18.18 -7.89 1.40
CA ILE A 113 -18.48 -7.48 2.78
C ILE A 113 -17.19 -7.19 3.55
N LEU A 114 -16.23 -8.12 3.53
CA LEU A 114 -14.96 -7.97 4.24
C LEU A 114 -14.12 -6.77 3.73
N ASN A 115 -14.21 -6.49 2.43
CA ASN A 115 -13.52 -5.32 1.87
C ASN A 115 -14.18 -3.99 2.26
N SER A 116 -15.49 -3.99 2.47
CA SER A 116 -16.26 -2.81 2.88
C SER A 116 -16.11 -2.48 4.36
N LEU A 117 -15.71 -3.45 5.19
CA LEU A 117 -15.51 -3.22 6.63
C LEU A 117 -14.24 -2.37 6.86
N PRO A 118 -14.28 -1.43 7.82
CA PRO A 118 -13.10 -0.70 8.25
C PRO A 118 -12.15 -1.68 8.97
N LYS A 119 -11.21 -2.23 8.21
CA LYS A 119 -10.29 -3.30 8.67
C LYS A 119 -9.56 -2.96 9.97
N VAL A 120 -9.24 -1.66 10.16
CA VAL A 120 -8.61 -1.16 11.39
C VAL A 120 -9.50 -1.33 12.62
N ALA A 121 -10.83 -1.30 12.45
CA ALA A 121 -11.78 -1.51 13.55
C ALA A 121 -11.78 -2.95 14.07
N LEU A 122 -11.23 -3.90 13.34
CA LEU A 122 -11.04 -5.29 13.80
C LEU A 122 -9.87 -5.43 14.78
N GLY A 123 -8.99 -4.42 14.88
CA GLY A 123 -7.82 -4.45 15.76
C GLY A 123 -8.11 -4.83 17.21
N PRO A 124 -9.03 -4.16 17.91
CA PRO A 124 -9.39 -4.51 19.29
C PRO A 124 -9.87 -5.96 19.44
N ILE A 125 -10.64 -6.47 18.50
CA ILE A 125 -11.16 -7.85 18.52
C ILE A 125 -10.01 -8.85 18.38
N ILE A 126 -9.08 -8.59 17.47
CA ILE A 126 -7.90 -9.44 17.24
C ILE A 126 -6.98 -9.42 18.47
N ILE A 127 -6.82 -8.28 19.12
CA ILE A 127 -6.02 -8.16 20.36
C ILE A 127 -6.63 -8.98 21.50
N ILE A 128 -7.96 -8.96 21.63
CA ILE A 128 -8.66 -9.77 22.65
C ILE A 128 -8.50 -11.26 22.37
N TRP A 129 -8.52 -11.66 21.10
CA TRP A 129 -8.44 -13.07 20.68
C TRP A 129 -7.02 -13.63 20.70
N ALA A 130 -6.07 -12.91 20.11
CA ALA A 130 -4.69 -13.36 19.92
C ALA A 130 -3.73 -12.89 21.03
N GLY A 131 -4.21 -12.02 21.92
CA GLY A 131 -3.39 -11.33 22.92
C GLY A 131 -2.72 -10.08 22.36
N ALA A 132 -2.30 -9.20 23.26
CA ALA A 132 -1.50 -8.03 22.86
C ALA A 132 -0.08 -8.43 22.51
N GLY A 133 0.42 -8.02 21.34
CA GLY A 133 1.81 -8.25 20.92
C GLY A 133 1.96 -8.62 19.43
N MET A 134 3.11 -9.17 19.10
CA MET A 134 3.52 -9.51 17.72
C MET A 134 2.48 -10.37 16.99
N LYS A 135 1.86 -11.35 17.67
CA LYS A 135 0.89 -12.26 17.03
C LYS A 135 -0.34 -11.53 16.50
N SER A 136 -0.92 -10.62 17.28
CA SER A 136 -2.09 -9.85 16.86
C SER A 136 -1.79 -8.91 15.71
N ILE A 137 -0.60 -8.31 15.69
CA ILE A 137 -0.14 -7.42 14.62
C ILE A 137 0.02 -8.22 13.32
N ILE A 138 0.68 -9.38 13.37
CA ILE A 138 0.86 -10.26 12.21
C ILE A 138 -0.50 -10.72 11.67
N ILE A 139 -1.41 -11.18 12.51
CA ILE A 139 -2.74 -11.64 12.09
C ILE A 139 -3.51 -10.50 11.41
N MET A 140 -3.50 -9.31 11.99
CA MET A 140 -4.19 -8.15 11.44
C MET A 140 -3.61 -7.74 10.08
N ALA A 141 -2.29 -7.63 9.97
CA ALA A 141 -1.61 -7.29 8.74
C ALA A 141 -1.83 -8.34 7.64
N LEU A 142 -1.83 -9.63 8.02
CA LEU A 142 -2.11 -10.75 7.13
C LEU A 142 -3.55 -10.67 6.59
N LEU A 143 -4.55 -10.46 7.44
CA LEU A 143 -5.95 -10.34 7.00
C LEU A 143 -6.13 -9.19 6.02
N ILE A 144 -5.53 -8.04 6.30
CA ILE A 144 -5.61 -6.87 5.42
C ILE A 144 -4.95 -7.18 4.06
N SER A 145 -3.73 -7.71 4.08
CA SER A 145 -2.98 -8.05 2.87
C SER A 145 -3.70 -9.10 2.04
N LEU A 146 -4.21 -10.15 2.66
CA LEU A 146 -4.92 -11.25 2.00
C LEU A 146 -6.16 -10.76 1.26
N ILE A 147 -7.04 -10.01 1.93
CA ILE A 147 -8.28 -9.52 1.32
C ILE A 147 -7.97 -8.60 0.13
N ILE A 148 -7.04 -7.67 0.31
CA ILE A 148 -6.65 -6.72 -0.76
C ILE A 148 -6.06 -7.48 -1.95
N THR A 149 -5.17 -8.45 -1.69
CA THR A 149 -4.55 -9.24 -2.75
C THR A 149 -5.57 -10.06 -3.53
N ILE A 150 -6.50 -10.75 -2.84
CA ILE A 150 -7.55 -11.51 -3.54
C ILE A 150 -8.36 -10.60 -4.46
N VAL A 151 -8.88 -9.49 -3.93
CA VAL A 151 -9.74 -8.56 -4.69
C VAL A 151 -8.98 -7.97 -5.88
N THR A 152 -7.73 -7.57 -5.68
CA THR A 152 -6.93 -6.95 -6.75
C THR A 152 -6.56 -7.96 -7.84
N VAL A 153 -6.05 -9.13 -7.46
CA VAL A 153 -5.61 -10.15 -8.42
C VAL A 153 -6.81 -10.76 -9.17
N TYR A 154 -7.88 -11.10 -8.45
CA TYR A 154 -9.09 -11.63 -9.06
C TYR A 154 -9.75 -10.60 -9.99
N GLY A 155 -9.84 -9.35 -9.58
CA GLY A 155 -10.32 -8.24 -10.42
C GLY A 155 -9.44 -8.03 -11.67
N GLY A 156 -8.12 -8.18 -11.53
CA GLY A 156 -7.18 -8.16 -12.65
C GLY A 156 -7.48 -9.26 -13.68
N PHE A 157 -7.73 -10.49 -13.23
CA PHE A 157 -8.12 -11.60 -14.11
C PHE A 157 -9.45 -11.34 -14.82
N GLN A 158 -10.46 -10.79 -14.13
CA GLN A 158 -11.76 -10.49 -14.74
C GLN A 158 -11.68 -9.36 -15.77
N ASN A 159 -10.85 -8.35 -15.53
CA ASN A 159 -10.71 -7.19 -16.41
C ASN A 159 -9.73 -7.42 -17.57
N THR A 160 -9.14 -8.62 -17.68
CA THR A 160 -8.25 -8.94 -18.79
C THR A 160 -9.01 -8.96 -20.12
N ASP A 161 -8.53 -8.21 -21.11
CA ASP A 161 -9.16 -8.09 -22.42
C ASP A 161 -9.21 -9.44 -23.14
N GLN A 162 -10.41 -9.97 -23.28
CA GLN A 162 -10.67 -11.25 -23.94
C GLN A 162 -10.23 -11.24 -25.41
N THR A 163 -10.18 -10.07 -26.05
CA THR A 163 -9.72 -9.91 -27.43
C THR A 163 -8.22 -10.21 -27.54
N LYS A 164 -7.44 -9.73 -26.55
CA LYS A 164 -6.00 -10.02 -26.48
C LYS A 164 -5.75 -11.50 -26.23
N ILE A 165 -6.50 -12.14 -25.34
CA ILE A 165 -6.41 -13.58 -25.09
C ILE A 165 -6.73 -14.38 -26.36
N LYS A 166 -7.79 -14.02 -27.09
CA LYS A 166 -8.14 -14.67 -28.36
C LYS A 166 -7.05 -14.48 -29.41
N LEU A 167 -6.48 -13.29 -29.52
CA LEU A 167 -5.36 -13.01 -30.42
C LEU A 167 -4.14 -13.90 -30.12
N LEU A 168 -3.73 -13.97 -28.86
CA LEU A 168 -2.63 -14.83 -28.42
C LEU A 168 -2.89 -16.31 -28.73
N LYS A 169 -4.11 -16.79 -28.49
CA LYS A 169 -4.52 -18.15 -28.85
C LYS A 169 -4.47 -18.40 -30.35
N SER A 170 -4.87 -17.44 -31.19
CA SER A 170 -4.84 -17.56 -32.66
C SER A 170 -3.40 -17.62 -33.19
N LEU A 171 -2.47 -16.95 -32.51
CA LEU A 171 -1.03 -17.00 -32.81
C LEU A 171 -0.33 -18.26 -32.26
N LYS A 172 -1.08 -19.21 -31.66
CA LYS A 172 -0.55 -20.40 -30.97
C LYS A 172 0.48 -20.04 -29.87
N ALA A 173 0.42 -18.82 -29.33
CA ALA A 173 1.30 -18.38 -28.26
C ALA A 173 0.94 -19.11 -26.96
N CYS A 174 1.96 -19.60 -26.26
CA CYS A 174 1.76 -20.15 -24.93
C CYS A 174 1.47 -18.99 -23.96
N LEU A 175 0.25 -18.93 -23.40
CA LEU A 175 -0.19 -17.86 -22.51
C LEU A 175 0.73 -17.66 -21.28
N LEU A 176 1.43 -18.69 -20.87
CA LEU A 176 2.38 -18.63 -19.77
C LEU A 176 3.67 -17.88 -20.15
N TYR A 177 4.09 -17.94 -21.42
CA TYR A 177 5.32 -17.32 -21.93
C TYR A 177 5.13 -15.87 -22.39
N THR A 178 3.92 -15.50 -22.78
CA THR A 178 3.62 -14.16 -23.34
C THR A 178 2.99 -13.21 -22.33
N SER A 179 2.74 -13.67 -21.12
CA SER A 179 2.21 -12.85 -20.02
C SER A 179 3.30 -12.15 -19.21
N ASP A 180 4.58 -12.35 -19.54
CA ASP A 180 5.67 -11.70 -18.83
C ASP A 180 5.87 -10.28 -19.38
N ALA A 181 5.49 -9.28 -18.57
CA ALA A 181 5.64 -7.86 -18.90
C ALA A 181 7.11 -7.40 -19.02
N ALA A 182 8.07 -8.28 -18.70
CA ALA A 182 9.50 -8.03 -18.83
C ALA A 182 10.02 -8.30 -20.26
N ASP A 183 9.29 -9.07 -21.08
CA ASP A 183 9.70 -9.44 -22.45
C ASP A 183 9.28 -8.44 -23.54
N ASP A 184 8.54 -7.38 -23.20
CA ASP A 184 8.13 -6.33 -24.15
C ASP A 184 9.31 -5.53 -24.76
N LEU A 185 10.54 -5.75 -24.29
CA LEU A 185 11.75 -5.09 -24.79
C LEU A 185 12.50 -5.89 -25.90
N LEU A 186 12.09 -7.09 -26.23
CA LEU A 186 12.77 -7.96 -27.19
C LEU A 186 12.00 -8.26 -28.48
N CYS A 187 10.80 -7.69 -28.64
CA CYS A 187 10.06 -7.76 -29.90
C CYS A 187 10.19 -6.45 -30.68
N VAL A 188 11.33 -6.25 -31.32
CA VAL A 188 11.50 -5.38 -32.49
C VAL A 188 11.74 -6.25 -33.71
#